data_246faea2cca3b7236fe03c9c255859da
#
_entry.id   246faea2cca3b7236fe03c9c255859da
#
_cell.length_a   1.000
_cell.length_b   1.000
_cell.length_c   1.000
_cell.angle_alpha   90.00
_cell.angle_beta   90.00
_cell.angle_gamma   90.00
#
_symmetry.space_group_name_H-M   'P 1'
#
loop_
_entity.id
_entity.type
_entity.pdbx_description
1 polymer ?
#
loop_
_entity_poly.entity_id
_entity_poly.type
_entity_poly.pdbx_seq_one_letter_code
_entity_poly.pdbx_strand_id
1 'polypeptide(L)'
;SRIANGTHKFVKIKPGDTVVFSSSPIPGNASSINVVVNRLFRAGAKVLVNTAFNNLHTSGHASQEEQKLMLLLTKPKYFFPVHGEYRMLKIHAELSQEVGVPKENTFVLSNGDTILLNKGTARLGPRIHVDDIYVDGNDLSGLSTAVLRDRQILSEDGMVSVLIAMDSHEGKLL
;
A
#
# COMPACT_ATOMS: atom_id res chain seq x y z
N SER A 1 -15.30 1.78 -9.73
CA SER A 1 -16.15 0.67 -10.16
C SER A 1 -17.60 1.03 -10.49
N ARG A 2 -18.24 2.12 -9.95
CA ARG A 2 -19.61 2.53 -10.31
C ARG A 2 -19.78 2.80 -11.81
N ILE A 3 -18.79 3.44 -12.46
CA ILE A 3 -18.80 3.71 -13.90
C ILE A 3 -18.82 2.40 -14.69
N ALA A 4 -17.91 1.47 -14.37
CA ALA A 4 -17.83 0.17 -15.06
C ALA A 4 -19.05 -0.72 -14.81
N ASN A 5 -19.78 -0.53 -13.71
CA ASN A 5 -21.02 -1.23 -13.40
C ASN A 5 -22.27 -0.57 -14.01
N GLY A 6 -22.12 0.59 -14.67
CA GLY A 6 -23.25 1.36 -15.20
C GLY A 6 -24.13 2.02 -14.13
N THR A 7 -23.72 2.02 -12.86
CA THR A 7 -24.48 2.59 -11.73
C THR A 7 -24.07 4.01 -11.35
N HIS A 8 -23.13 4.62 -12.08
CA HIS A 8 -22.72 5.99 -11.83
C HIS A 8 -23.85 6.95 -12.22
N LYS A 9 -24.09 7.96 -11.37
CA LYS A 9 -25.25 8.88 -11.55
C LYS A 9 -25.17 9.69 -12.85
N PHE A 10 -23.98 10.17 -13.22
CA PHE A 10 -23.79 11.13 -14.31
C PHE A 10 -23.00 10.57 -15.49
N VAL A 11 -22.19 9.53 -15.30
CA VAL A 11 -21.32 8.98 -16.32
C VAL A 11 -21.80 7.61 -16.74
N LYS A 12 -22.08 7.42 -18.01
CA LYS A 12 -22.45 6.15 -18.64
C LYS A 12 -21.48 5.87 -19.77
N ILE A 13 -20.90 4.68 -19.77
CA ILE A 13 -20.01 4.22 -20.84
C ILE A 13 -20.86 3.80 -22.04
N LYS A 14 -20.45 4.24 -23.21
CA LYS A 14 -21.04 3.86 -24.50
C LYS A 14 -19.99 3.10 -25.33
N PRO A 15 -20.43 2.24 -26.25
CA PRO A 15 -19.51 1.63 -27.23
C PRO A 15 -18.72 2.70 -27.99
N GLY A 16 -17.38 2.49 -28.08
CA GLY A 16 -16.49 3.44 -28.72
C GLY A 16 -15.85 4.49 -27.79
N ASP A 17 -16.34 4.63 -26.54
CA ASP A 17 -15.69 5.49 -25.55
C ASP A 17 -14.28 5.00 -25.22
N THR A 18 -13.36 5.93 -24.94
CA THR A 18 -12.01 5.60 -24.48
C THR A 18 -11.91 5.88 -22.98
N VAL A 19 -11.48 4.86 -22.22
CA VAL A 19 -11.22 4.95 -20.78
C VAL A 19 -9.74 4.78 -20.53
N VAL A 20 -9.13 5.76 -19.87
CA VAL A 20 -7.70 5.78 -19.55
C VAL A 20 -7.51 5.58 -18.05
N PHE A 21 -6.77 4.55 -17.65
CA PHE A 21 -6.28 4.38 -16.29
C PHE A 21 -4.93 5.04 -16.14
N SER A 22 -4.93 6.29 -15.67
CA SER A 22 -3.70 7.05 -15.38
C SER A 22 -3.23 6.79 -13.94
N SER A 23 -3.20 5.53 -13.52
CA SER A 23 -2.74 5.14 -12.20
C SER A 23 -2.10 3.75 -12.25
N SER A 24 -1.15 3.49 -11.37
CA SER A 24 -0.61 2.15 -11.17
C SER A 24 -1.42 1.41 -10.10
N PRO A 25 -1.66 0.10 -10.27
CA PRO A 25 -2.31 -0.71 -9.24
C PRO A 25 -1.52 -0.68 -7.93
N ILE A 26 -2.21 -0.49 -6.81
CA ILE A 26 -1.63 -0.73 -5.49
C ILE A 26 -1.40 -2.24 -5.35
N PRO A 27 -0.29 -2.70 -4.77
CA PRO A 27 -0.06 -4.11 -4.49
C PRO A 27 -1.29 -4.76 -3.83
N GLY A 28 -1.71 -5.92 -4.35
CA GLY A 28 -2.92 -6.63 -3.90
C GLY A 28 -4.21 -6.26 -4.64
N ASN A 29 -4.30 -5.12 -5.33
CA ASN A 29 -5.53 -4.68 -6.01
C ASN A 29 -5.61 -5.05 -7.51
N ALA A 30 -4.59 -5.69 -8.06
CA ALA A 30 -4.52 -6.01 -9.50
C ALA A 30 -5.73 -6.83 -9.98
N SER A 31 -6.16 -7.84 -9.22
CA SER A 31 -7.32 -8.67 -9.55
C SER A 31 -8.61 -7.84 -9.64
N SER A 32 -8.86 -6.97 -8.66
CA SER A 32 -10.03 -6.09 -8.66
C SER A 32 -10.03 -5.10 -9.82
N ILE A 33 -8.87 -4.59 -10.20
CA ILE A 33 -8.72 -3.69 -11.35
C ILE A 33 -8.98 -4.44 -12.65
N ASN A 34 -8.48 -5.67 -12.81
CA ASN A 34 -8.75 -6.49 -13.97
C ASN A 34 -10.25 -6.77 -14.17
N VAL A 35 -11.00 -7.00 -13.09
CA VAL A 35 -12.46 -7.14 -13.17
C VAL A 35 -13.11 -5.86 -13.70
N VAL A 36 -12.67 -4.69 -13.25
CA VAL A 36 -13.18 -3.39 -13.73
C VAL A 36 -12.84 -3.17 -15.20
N VAL A 37 -11.62 -3.45 -15.61
CA VAL A 37 -11.14 -3.36 -17.00
C VAL A 37 -11.99 -4.25 -17.91
N ASN A 38 -12.20 -5.52 -17.54
CA ASN A 38 -13.00 -6.46 -18.30
C ASN A 38 -14.46 -6.00 -18.46
N ARG A 39 -15.04 -5.37 -17.45
CA ARG A 39 -16.41 -4.81 -17.54
C ARG A 39 -16.49 -3.65 -18.51
N LEU A 40 -15.49 -2.78 -18.55
CA LEU A 40 -15.40 -1.66 -19.49
C LEU A 40 -15.27 -2.15 -20.94
N PHE A 41 -14.44 -3.18 -21.18
CA PHE A 41 -14.36 -3.83 -22.49
C PHE A 41 -15.71 -4.43 -22.92
N ARG A 42 -16.41 -5.11 -22.00
CA ARG A 42 -17.76 -5.66 -22.28
C ARG A 42 -18.78 -4.57 -22.59
N ALA A 43 -18.62 -3.38 -22.03
CA ALA A 43 -19.44 -2.21 -22.36
C ALA A 43 -19.08 -1.56 -23.71
N GLY A 44 -18.09 -2.11 -24.44
CA GLY A 44 -17.67 -1.62 -25.75
C GLY A 44 -16.65 -0.47 -25.69
N ALA A 45 -16.09 -0.18 -24.52
CA ALA A 45 -15.06 0.86 -24.38
C ALA A 45 -13.67 0.37 -24.83
N LYS A 46 -12.88 1.28 -25.40
CA LYS A 46 -11.43 1.12 -25.53
C LYS A 46 -10.77 1.44 -24.19
N VAL A 47 -10.05 0.51 -23.60
CA VAL A 47 -9.41 0.72 -22.30
C VAL A 47 -7.90 0.80 -22.46
N LEU A 48 -7.30 1.87 -21.98
CA LEU A 48 -5.87 2.08 -21.92
C LEU A 48 -5.42 2.01 -20.46
N VAL A 49 -4.48 1.14 -20.16
CA VAL A 49 -3.89 0.98 -18.82
C VAL A 49 -2.42 1.38 -18.86
N ASN A 50 -1.90 1.85 -17.73
CA ASN A 50 -0.49 2.16 -17.59
C ASN A 50 0.35 0.87 -17.70
N THR A 51 1.28 0.85 -18.64
CA THR A 51 2.22 -0.26 -18.88
C THR A 51 3.60 0.33 -19.12
N ALA A 52 4.63 -0.52 -19.14
CA ALA A 52 5.99 -0.12 -19.50
C ALA A 52 6.08 0.55 -20.89
N PHE A 53 5.12 0.25 -21.79
CA PHE A 53 5.08 0.80 -23.15
C PHE A 53 4.15 2.02 -23.29
N ASN A 54 3.18 2.16 -22.39
CA ASN A 54 2.22 3.25 -22.36
C ASN A 54 2.42 4.06 -21.09
N ASN A 55 3.32 5.02 -21.12
CA ASN A 55 3.61 5.89 -19.97
C ASN A 55 2.45 6.85 -19.69
N LEU A 56 1.33 6.32 -19.20
CA LEU A 56 0.09 7.06 -18.93
C LEU A 56 0.01 7.63 -17.52
N HIS A 57 0.93 7.23 -16.64
CA HIS A 57 0.96 7.64 -15.25
C HIS A 57 2.24 8.39 -14.92
N THR A 58 2.09 9.60 -14.40
CA THR A 58 3.19 10.34 -13.79
C THR A 58 3.12 10.14 -12.28
N SER A 59 4.23 9.70 -11.68
CA SER A 59 4.33 9.56 -10.22
C SER A 59 4.06 10.88 -9.51
N GLY A 60 3.32 10.82 -8.40
CA GLY A 60 3.17 11.96 -7.49
C GLY A 60 4.36 12.15 -6.56
N HIS A 61 5.26 11.15 -6.50
CA HIS A 61 6.50 11.22 -5.72
C HIS A 61 7.62 11.81 -6.57
N ALA A 62 8.48 12.60 -5.93
CA ALA A 62 9.64 13.21 -6.57
C ALA A 62 10.64 12.13 -7.05
N SER A 63 11.23 12.38 -8.22
CA SER A 63 12.37 11.61 -8.72
C SER A 63 13.63 11.86 -7.88
N GLN A 64 14.67 11.05 -8.07
CA GLN A 64 15.92 11.21 -7.34
C GLN A 64 16.54 12.62 -7.52
N GLU A 65 16.52 13.14 -8.75
CA GLU A 65 17.07 14.46 -9.04
C GLU A 65 16.24 15.59 -8.40
N GLU A 66 14.92 15.45 -8.35
CA GLU A 66 14.06 16.41 -7.66
C GLU A 66 14.29 16.37 -6.14
N GLN A 67 14.50 15.19 -5.56
CA GLN A 67 14.84 15.01 -4.14
C GLN A 67 16.21 15.66 -3.84
N LYS A 68 17.23 15.45 -4.69
CA LYS A 68 18.53 16.11 -4.58
C LYS A 68 18.39 17.63 -4.67
N LEU A 69 17.61 18.12 -5.65
CA LEU A 69 17.36 19.55 -5.79
C LEU A 69 16.74 20.15 -4.52
N MET A 70 15.74 19.49 -3.95
CA MET A 70 15.09 19.94 -2.72
C MET A 70 16.11 20.02 -1.56
N LEU A 71 16.96 19.02 -1.41
CA LEU A 71 18.01 19.00 -0.38
C LEU A 71 19.04 20.11 -0.60
N LEU A 72 19.46 20.35 -1.83
CA LEU A 72 20.40 21.43 -2.17
C LEU A 72 19.82 22.83 -1.90
N LEU A 73 18.52 23.01 -2.15
CA LEU A 73 17.84 24.28 -1.89
C LEU A 73 17.63 24.53 -0.39
N THR A 74 17.23 23.49 0.36
CA THR A 74 16.91 23.62 1.79
C THR A 74 18.13 23.54 2.70
N LYS A 75 19.22 22.89 2.24
CA LYS A 75 20.48 22.69 2.97
C LYS A 75 20.25 22.25 4.42
N PRO A 76 19.54 21.14 4.65
CA PRO A 76 19.19 20.72 6.00
C PRO A 76 20.45 20.32 6.78
N LYS A 77 20.52 20.71 8.06
CA LYS A 77 21.60 20.26 8.94
C LYS A 77 21.46 18.78 9.28
N TYR A 78 20.23 18.31 9.44
CA TYR A 78 19.89 16.92 9.75
C TYR A 78 18.86 16.42 8.75
N PHE A 79 18.95 15.14 8.41
CA PHE A 79 18.04 14.51 7.48
C PHE A 79 17.55 13.15 8.00
N PHE A 80 16.26 12.90 7.91
CA PHE A 80 15.64 11.60 8.18
C PHE A 80 14.45 11.39 7.24
N PRO A 81 14.58 10.43 6.32
CA PRO A 81 13.48 10.07 5.42
C PRO A 81 12.36 9.37 6.17
N VAL A 82 11.13 9.60 5.72
CA VAL A 82 9.92 8.99 6.27
C VAL A 82 9.04 8.45 5.15
N HIS A 83 8.04 7.65 5.49
CA HIS A 83 7.02 7.18 4.56
C HIS A 83 7.57 6.31 3.43
N GLY A 84 8.01 5.12 3.77
CA GLY A 84 8.48 4.12 2.81
C GLY A 84 9.00 2.86 3.49
N GLU A 85 9.24 1.83 2.70
CA GLU A 85 9.96 0.64 3.17
C GLU A 85 11.41 1.01 3.53
N TYR A 86 12.01 0.25 4.43
CA TYR A 86 13.39 0.50 4.90
C TYR A 86 14.39 0.72 3.76
N ARG A 87 14.32 -0.08 2.69
CA ARG A 87 15.19 0.08 1.51
C ARG A 87 15.05 1.45 0.85
N MET A 88 13.82 1.98 0.77
CA MET A 88 13.54 3.30 0.18
C MET A 88 14.09 4.41 1.06
N LEU A 89 13.89 4.30 2.38
CA LEU A 89 14.45 5.23 3.35
C LEU A 89 15.97 5.24 3.30
N LYS A 90 16.58 4.06 3.16
CA LYS A 90 18.04 3.90 3.06
C LYS A 90 18.60 4.58 1.81
N ILE A 91 17.99 4.35 0.65
CA ILE A 91 18.39 4.98 -0.62
C ILE A 91 18.24 6.51 -0.52
N HIS A 92 17.12 7.02 0.04
CA HIS A 92 16.92 8.46 0.19
C HIS A 92 17.93 9.09 1.17
N ALA A 93 18.33 8.37 2.21
CA ALA A 93 19.40 8.78 3.10
C ALA A 93 20.76 8.86 2.39
N GLU A 94 21.05 7.91 1.50
CA GLU A 94 22.28 7.92 0.68
C GLU A 94 22.28 9.10 -0.30
N LEU A 95 21.16 9.38 -0.97
CA LEU A 95 21.01 10.57 -1.81
C LEU A 95 21.28 11.87 -1.04
N SER A 96 20.86 11.96 0.22
CA SER A 96 21.12 13.14 1.04
C SER A 96 22.62 13.34 1.29
N GLN A 97 23.35 12.25 1.46
CA GLN A 97 24.82 12.29 1.65
C GLN A 97 25.55 12.69 0.36
N GLU A 98 25.08 12.24 -0.80
CA GLU A 98 25.63 12.64 -2.12
C GLU A 98 25.55 14.15 -2.34
N VAL A 99 24.55 14.83 -1.79
CA VAL A 99 24.37 16.28 -1.92
C VAL A 99 24.90 17.07 -0.71
N GLY A 100 25.66 16.42 0.17
CA GLY A 100 26.46 17.08 1.20
C GLY A 100 25.89 17.07 2.62
N VAL A 101 24.82 16.32 2.90
CA VAL A 101 24.39 16.09 4.29
C VAL A 101 25.34 15.09 4.93
N PRO A 102 26.02 15.42 6.06
CA PRO A 102 26.95 14.51 6.71
C PRO A 102 26.27 13.20 7.13
N LYS A 103 26.99 12.09 7.02
CA LYS A 103 26.49 10.75 7.38
C LYS A 103 26.02 10.68 8.82
N GLU A 104 26.74 11.32 9.74
CA GLU A 104 26.40 11.42 11.17
C GLU A 104 25.15 12.26 11.44
N ASN A 105 24.73 13.04 10.48
CA ASN A 105 23.50 13.87 10.54
C ASN A 105 22.34 13.25 9.76
N THR A 106 22.51 12.05 9.21
CA THR A 106 21.52 11.33 8.44
C THR A 106 21.01 10.12 9.22
N PHE A 107 19.70 10.07 9.51
CA PHE A 107 19.10 9.03 10.34
C PHE A 107 18.10 8.21 9.53
N VAL A 108 18.24 6.90 9.49
CA VAL A 108 17.25 5.96 8.96
C VAL A 108 16.57 5.31 10.14
N LEU A 109 15.29 5.61 10.33
CA LEU A 109 14.51 5.25 11.51
C LEU A 109 13.51 4.16 11.21
N SER A 110 13.26 3.31 12.18
CA SER A 110 12.14 2.36 12.20
C SER A 110 11.02 2.88 13.10
N ASN A 111 9.82 2.27 13.00
CA ASN A 111 8.72 2.59 13.89
C ASN A 111 9.15 2.44 15.35
N GLY A 112 8.83 3.45 16.16
CA GLY A 112 9.23 3.51 17.57
C GLY A 112 10.58 4.16 17.85
N ASP A 113 11.45 4.31 16.85
CA ASP A 113 12.68 5.07 17.03
C ASP A 113 12.38 6.57 17.19
N THR A 114 13.12 7.24 18.05
CA THR A 114 12.93 8.67 18.32
C THR A 114 14.21 9.45 18.07
N ILE A 115 14.05 10.72 17.66
CA ILE A 115 15.13 11.69 17.57
C ILE A 115 14.87 12.79 18.59
N LEU A 116 15.88 13.08 19.38
CA LEU A 116 15.90 14.21 20.30
C LEU A 116 16.62 15.38 19.64
N LEU A 117 15.87 16.46 19.41
CA LEU A 117 16.39 17.71 18.88
C LEU A 117 16.54 18.71 20.04
N ASN A 118 17.76 19.18 20.28
CA ASN A 118 18.01 20.17 21.34
C ASN A 118 19.11 21.15 20.91
N LYS A 119 18.81 22.45 20.95
CA LYS A 119 19.75 23.55 20.69
C LYS A 119 20.64 23.31 19.44
N GLY A 120 20.03 22.84 18.36
CA GLY A 120 20.72 22.59 17.08
C GLY A 120 21.55 21.32 17.03
N THR A 121 21.38 20.39 17.98
CA THR A 121 21.91 19.02 17.94
C THR A 121 20.77 18.01 17.75
N ALA A 122 21.07 16.91 17.05
CA ALA A 122 20.18 15.78 16.88
C ALA A 122 20.86 14.49 17.35
N ARG A 123 20.14 13.65 18.08
CA ARG A 123 20.63 12.33 18.50
C ARG A 123 19.47 11.36 18.63
N LEU A 124 19.74 10.07 18.52
CA LEU A 124 18.77 9.05 18.83
C LEU A 124 18.33 9.13 20.29
N GLY A 125 17.04 9.05 20.52
CA GLY A 125 16.42 8.97 21.82
C GLY A 125 16.07 7.54 22.23
N PRO A 126 15.38 7.36 23.36
CA PRO A 126 14.86 6.06 23.77
C PRO A 126 13.81 5.57 22.78
N ARG A 127 13.84 4.26 22.48
CA ARG A 127 12.83 3.65 21.63
C ARG A 127 11.50 3.55 22.36
N ILE A 128 10.42 3.92 21.67
CA ILE A 128 9.05 3.74 22.15
C ILE A 128 8.56 2.39 21.62
N HIS A 129 7.87 1.64 22.47
CA HIS A 129 7.20 0.42 22.05
C HIS A 129 6.02 0.79 21.13
N VAL A 130 5.99 0.21 19.94
CA VAL A 130 4.91 0.39 18.96
C VAL A 130 4.60 -0.95 18.33
N ASP A 131 3.32 -1.28 18.30
CA ASP A 131 2.79 -2.48 17.65
C ASP A 131 1.72 -2.09 16.63
N ASP A 132 1.43 -2.99 15.71
CA ASP A 132 0.32 -2.84 14.79
C ASP A 132 -1.01 -2.93 15.55
N ILE A 133 -1.88 -1.95 15.31
CA ILE A 133 -3.24 -1.95 15.83
C ILE A 133 -4.19 -2.32 14.69
N TYR A 134 -4.80 -3.49 14.82
CA TYR A 134 -5.76 -3.98 13.85
C TYR A 134 -7.16 -3.48 14.21
N VAL A 135 -7.86 -2.91 13.23
CA VAL A 135 -9.21 -2.34 13.41
C VAL A 135 -10.20 -3.14 12.59
N ASP A 136 -11.31 -3.54 13.19
CA ASP A 136 -12.44 -4.19 12.51
C ASP A 136 -13.67 -3.28 12.57
N GLY A 137 -14.01 -2.67 11.43
CA GLY A 137 -15.09 -1.70 11.34
C GLY A 137 -14.88 -0.50 12.26
N ASN A 138 -15.80 -0.29 13.22
CA ASN A 138 -15.73 0.78 14.21
C ASN A 138 -15.15 0.34 15.56
N ASP A 139 -14.76 -0.92 15.69
CA ASP A 139 -14.22 -1.44 16.94
C ASP A 139 -12.72 -1.13 17.04
N LEU A 140 -12.38 -0.23 17.96
CA LEU A 140 -11.01 0.17 18.30
C LEU A 140 -10.40 -0.67 19.42
N SER A 141 -11.16 -1.62 20.01
CA SER A 141 -10.65 -2.47 21.08
C SER A 141 -9.61 -3.49 20.60
N GLY A 142 -9.44 -3.57 19.29
CA GLY A 142 -8.50 -4.46 18.61
C GLY A 142 -9.05 -5.86 18.41
N LEU A 143 -8.60 -6.51 17.33
CA LEU A 143 -8.87 -7.92 17.11
C LEU A 143 -8.09 -8.74 18.13
N SER A 144 -8.74 -9.76 18.73
CA SER A 144 -8.03 -10.67 19.62
C SER A 144 -6.92 -11.42 18.85
N THR A 145 -5.83 -11.73 19.53
CA THR A 145 -4.70 -12.49 18.95
C THR A 145 -5.17 -13.83 18.37
N ALA A 146 -6.21 -14.43 18.94
CA ALA A 146 -6.79 -15.67 18.44
C ALA A 146 -7.40 -15.48 17.05
N VAL A 147 -8.20 -14.42 16.85
CA VAL A 147 -8.82 -14.11 15.54
C VAL A 147 -7.77 -13.82 14.48
N LEU A 148 -6.70 -13.10 14.83
CA LEU A 148 -5.60 -12.82 13.89
C LEU A 148 -4.89 -14.10 13.48
N ARG A 149 -4.60 -15.00 14.45
CA ARG A 149 -4.00 -16.30 14.19
C ARG A 149 -4.88 -17.17 13.30
N ASP A 150 -6.18 -17.26 13.60
CA ASP A 150 -7.13 -18.04 12.80
C ASP A 150 -7.21 -17.52 11.36
N ARG A 151 -7.23 -16.20 11.17
CA ARG A 151 -7.19 -15.59 9.84
C ARG A 151 -5.90 -15.89 9.09
N GLN A 152 -4.76 -15.89 9.78
CA GLN A 152 -3.47 -16.25 9.19
C GLN A 152 -3.47 -17.72 8.74
N ILE A 153 -3.92 -18.66 9.58
CA ILE A 153 -4.05 -20.07 9.23
C ILE A 153 -4.97 -20.22 7.99
N LEU A 154 -6.12 -19.58 7.99
CA LEU A 154 -7.04 -19.61 6.85
C LEU A 154 -6.43 -19.06 5.55
N SER A 155 -5.53 -18.08 5.64
CA SER A 155 -4.87 -17.49 4.46
C SER A 155 -3.76 -18.38 3.90
N GLU A 156 -3.11 -19.17 4.73
CA GLU A 156 -1.99 -20.07 4.37
C GLU A 156 -2.49 -21.46 3.97
N ASP A 157 -3.37 -22.04 4.78
CA ASP A 157 -3.85 -23.42 4.64
C ASP A 157 -5.22 -23.54 3.97
N GLY A 158 -5.99 -22.44 3.95
CA GLY A 158 -7.37 -22.42 3.44
C GLY A 158 -8.37 -23.09 4.38
N MET A 159 -9.56 -23.40 3.87
CA MET A 159 -10.63 -24.05 4.61
C MET A 159 -11.31 -25.12 3.75
N VAL A 160 -11.53 -26.29 4.31
CA VAL A 160 -12.33 -27.34 3.69
C VAL A 160 -13.57 -27.56 4.55
N SER A 161 -14.75 -27.46 3.93
CA SER A 161 -16.03 -27.77 4.58
C SER A 161 -16.57 -29.11 4.07
N VAL A 162 -16.81 -30.04 4.97
CA VAL A 162 -17.40 -31.35 4.64
C VAL A 162 -18.78 -31.46 5.26
N LEU A 163 -19.79 -31.67 4.41
CA LEU A 163 -21.17 -31.93 4.85
C LEU A 163 -21.39 -33.43 4.87
N ILE A 164 -21.75 -33.96 6.02
CA ILE A 164 -22.02 -35.38 6.19
C ILE A 164 -23.47 -35.54 6.62
N ALA A 165 -24.26 -36.24 5.80
CA ALA A 165 -25.63 -36.64 6.16
C ALA A 165 -25.59 -38.05 6.74
N MET A 166 -26.17 -38.23 7.92
CA MET A 166 -26.27 -39.52 8.59
C MET A 166 -27.75 -39.85 8.92
N ASP A 167 -28.09 -41.12 8.72
CA ASP A 167 -29.35 -41.62 9.23
C ASP A 167 -29.27 -41.66 10.74
N SER A 168 -30.20 -41.00 11.44
CA SER A 168 -30.23 -40.89 12.88
C SER A 168 -30.67 -42.21 13.56
N HIS A 169 -31.30 -43.16 12.84
CA HIS A 169 -31.74 -44.45 13.36
C HIS A 169 -30.72 -45.55 13.13
N GLU A 170 -30.09 -45.56 11.97
CA GLU A 170 -29.13 -46.61 11.61
C GLU A 170 -27.66 -46.20 11.83
N GLY A 171 -27.38 -44.92 12.04
CA GLY A 171 -26.00 -44.40 12.23
C GLY A 171 -25.14 -44.57 10.99
N LYS A 172 -25.72 -44.71 9.80
CA LYS A 172 -25.02 -44.88 8.52
C LYS A 172 -25.00 -43.56 7.74
N LEU A 173 -23.95 -43.39 6.93
CA LEU A 173 -23.89 -42.32 5.94
C LEU A 173 -25.01 -42.52 4.90
N LEU A 174 -25.76 -41.44 4.62
CA LEU A 174 -26.75 -41.41 3.56
C LEU A 174 -26.09 -41.15 2.22
#